data_cca4ba015ae2843feeaee0fa5e3b7bf1
#
_entry.id   cca4ba015ae2843feeaee0fa5e3b7bf1
#
_cell.length_a   1.000
_cell.length_b   1.000
_cell.length_c   1.000
_cell.angle_alpha   90.00
_cell.angle_beta   90.00
_cell.angle_gamma   90.00
#
_symmetry.space_group_name_H-M   'P 1'
#
loop_
_entity.id
_entity.type
_entity.pdbx_description
1 polymer ?
#
loop_
_entity_poly.entity_id
_entity_poly.type
_entity_poly.pdbx_seq_one_letter_code
_entity_poly.pdbx_strand_id
1 'polypeptide(L)'
;QININQSAAIFVDDNQMERDEVSKNSNIFVSNISDKVENFRKIIDRNNFFELVQITSEDIKRPDSIRASIESNKTIENYSNYNEYLKSLEMKAEIKEVDKFSKDRFIQLINKTNQFNLTLEKVNFNNFPANDTLAMTASLTDKFSDHGIVSAIYGKIKSNSEIDINVWVMSCRVFKRTL
;
A
#
# COMPACT_ATOMS: atom_id res chain seq x y z
N GLN A 1 -11.66 -0.46 11.31
CA GLN A 1 -10.82 -1.65 11.15
C GLN A 1 -9.52 -1.25 10.45
N ILE A 2 -8.37 -1.46 11.10
CA ILE A 2 -7.05 -1.15 10.52
C ILE A 2 -6.68 -2.36 9.66
N ASN A 3 -6.55 -2.16 8.34
CA ASN A 3 -6.21 -3.23 7.40
C ASN A 3 -4.67 -3.39 7.32
N ILE A 4 -4.07 -3.90 8.39
CA ILE A 4 -2.63 -4.17 8.50
C ILE A 4 -2.46 -5.67 8.76
N ASN A 5 -1.48 -6.28 8.08
CA ASN A 5 -1.12 -7.66 8.35
C ASN A 5 -0.57 -7.76 9.78
N GLN A 6 -0.94 -8.81 10.52
CA GLN A 6 -0.46 -9.05 11.87
C GLN A 6 1.07 -9.10 11.95
N SER A 7 1.74 -9.62 10.93
CA SER A 7 3.21 -9.64 10.85
C SER A 7 3.87 -8.26 10.72
N ALA A 8 3.09 -7.22 10.40
CA ALA A 8 3.56 -5.83 10.32
C ALA A 8 3.18 -5.01 11.56
N ALA A 9 2.70 -5.66 12.61
CA ALA A 9 2.32 -5.03 13.87
C ALA A 9 3.17 -5.57 15.01
N ILE A 10 3.44 -4.72 15.98
CA ILE A 10 4.06 -5.07 17.26
C ILE A 10 3.14 -4.65 18.39
N PHE A 11 2.96 -5.54 19.37
CA PHE A 11 2.25 -5.25 20.60
C PHE A 11 3.25 -4.92 21.71
N VAL A 12 3.03 -3.81 22.36
CA VAL A 12 3.87 -3.31 23.45
C VAL A 12 2.97 -2.94 24.62
N ASP A 13 3.13 -3.64 25.73
CA ASP A 13 2.35 -3.42 26.95
C ASP A 13 3.23 -3.70 28.17
N ASP A 14 3.05 -2.97 29.26
CA ASP A 14 3.77 -3.18 30.52
C ASP A 14 3.17 -4.33 31.33
N ASN A 15 1.89 -4.67 31.10
CA ASN A 15 1.21 -5.76 31.77
C ASN A 15 1.57 -7.13 31.15
N GLN A 16 2.17 -8.00 31.93
CA GLN A 16 2.55 -9.35 31.49
C GLN A 16 1.33 -10.18 31.03
N MET A 17 0.19 -10.05 31.72
CA MET A 17 -1.01 -10.84 31.39
C MET A 17 -1.56 -10.46 30.00
N GLU A 18 -1.57 -9.17 29.68
CA GLU A 18 -2.00 -8.67 28.35
C GLU A 18 -1.05 -9.17 27.26
N ARG A 19 0.26 -9.13 27.50
CA ARG A 19 1.26 -9.67 26.57
C ARG A 19 1.06 -11.16 26.33
N ASP A 20 0.83 -11.94 27.38
CA ASP A 20 0.61 -13.39 27.29
C ASP A 20 -0.69 -13.71 26.52
N GLU A 21 -1.74 -12.94 26.74
CA GLU A 21 -3.00 -13.10 26.03
C GLU A 21 -2.86 -12.83 24.53
N VAL A 22 -2.23 -11.72 24.16
CA VAL A 22 -2.00 -11.38 22.76
C VAL A 22 -1.08 -12.40 22.08
N SER A 23 -0.03 -12.85 22.76
CA SER A 23 0.91 -13.87 22.25
C SER A 23 0.24 -15.21 21.98
N LYS A 24 -0.74 -15.61 22.80
CA LYS A 24 -1.46 -16.88 22.64
C LYS A 24 -2.54 -16.83 21.56
N ASN A 25 -3.14 -15.65 21.36
CA ASN A 25 -4.35 -15.50 20.54
C ASN A 25 -4.09 -14.82 19.19
N SER A 26 -2.84 -14.42 18.88
CA SER A 26 -2.51 -13.75 17.65
C SER A 26 -1.11 -14.09 17.14
N ASN A 27 -0.85 -13.76 15.87
CA ASN A 27 0.48 -13.84 15.27
C ASN A 27 1.21 -12.47 15.27
N ILE A 28 0.76 -11.54 16.10
CA ILE A 28 1.42 -10.25 16.30
C ILE A 28 2.69 -10.48 17.12
N PHE A 29 3.78 -9.82 16.73
CA PHE A 29 4.97 -9.83 17.55
C PHE A 29 4.72 -9.09 18.87
N VAL A 30 4.96 -9.78 19.99
CA VAL A 30 4.82 -9.18 21.32
C VAL A 30 6.20 -8.83 21.86
N SER A 31 6.43 -7.55 22.17
CA SER A 31 7.69 -7.10 22.74
C SER A 31 7.78 -7.49 24.21
N ASN A 32 8.88 -8.16 24.59
CA ASN A 32 9.16 -8.49 25.99
C ASN A 32 9.82 -7.30 26.69
N ILE A 33 9.01 -6.28 27.02
CA ILE A 33 9.49 -5.15 27.80
C ILE A 33 9.57 -5.51 29.28
N SER A 34 10.56 -4.92 29.97
CA SER A 34 10.74 -5.12 31.40
C SER A 34 9.75 -4.25 32.19
N ASP A 35 9.58 -4.54 33.50
CA ASP A 35 8.76 -3.74 34.39
C ASP A 35 9.35 -2.35 34.69
N LYS A 36 10.55 -2.05 34.15
CA LYS A 36 11.25 -0.80 34.33
C LYS A 36 11.04 0.13 33.14
N VAL A 37 10.24 1.17 33.34
CA VAL A 37 9.87 2.15 32.30
C VAL A 37 11.09 2.76 31.60
N GLU A 38 12.18 3.01 32.33
CA GLU A 38 13.43 3.54 31.79
C GLU A 38 14.07 2.65 30.71
N ASN A 39 13.71 1.37 30.68
CA ASN A 39 14.24 0.41 29.69
C ASN A 39 13.35 0.26 28.45
N PHE A 40 12.12 0.75 28.45
CA PHE A 40 11.17 0.53 27.35
C PHE A 40 11.72 0.96 26.00
N ARG A 41 12.18 2.20 25.91
CA ARG A 41 12.77 2.72 24.67
C ARG A 41 13.94 1.85 24.19
N LYS A 42 14.86 1.50 25.09
CA LYS A 42 16.04 0.70 24.77
C LYS A 42 15.68 -0.70 24.27
N ILE A 43 14.63 -1.32 24.82
CA ILE A 43 14.20 -2.66 24.42
C ILE A 43 13.52 -2.61 23.05
N ILE A 44 12.71 -1.58 22.78
CA ILE A 44 12.05 -1.37 21.50
C ILE A 44 13.09 -1.07 20.41
N ASP A 45 14.03 -0.15 20.67
CA ASP A 45 15.06 0.25 19.72
C ASP A 45 16.02 -0.91 19.36
N ARG A 46 16.34 -1.79 20.30
CA ARG A 46 17.24 -2.94 20.05
C ARG A 46 16.75 -3.91 18.99
N ASN A 47 15.45 -3.99 18.78
CA ASN A 47 14.86 -4.91 17.82
C ASN A 47 14.67 -4.28 16.43
N ASN A 48 15.03 -3.02 16.25
CA ASN A 48 14.99 -2.29 14.96
C ASN A 48 13.59 -2.32 14.29
N PHE A 49 12.49 -2.47 15.06
CA PHE A 49 11.15 -2.61 14.52
C PHE A 49 10.66 -1.38 13.76
N PHE A 50 11.18 -0.21 14.11
CA PHE A 50 10.77 1.07 13.54
C PHE A 50 11.82 1.67 12.60
N GLU A 51 12.91 0.94 12.35
CA GLU A 51 13.90 1.38 11.39
C GLU A 51 13.42 1.17 9.96
N LEU A 52 13.38 2.24 9.21
CA LEU A 52 13.03 2.23 7.79
C LEU A 52 14.30 2.16 6.98
N VAL A 53 14.46 1.12 6.17
CA VAL A 53 15.59 0.97 5.25
C VAL A 53 15.59 2.07 4.20
N GLN A 54 14.40 2.52 3.79
CA GLN A 54 14.20 3.60 2.83
C GLN A 54 12.83 4.24 3.02
N ILE A 55 12.80 5.57 3.06
CA ILE A 55 11.57 6.36 3.01
C ILE A 55 11.42 6.91 1.60
N THR A 56 10.31 6.58 0.93
CA THR A 56 10.00 7.12 -0.40
C THR A 56 9.13 8.37 -0.28
N SER A 57 9.08 9.19 -1.33
CA SER A 57 8.15 10.34 -1.40
C SER A 57 6.69 9.94 -1.18
N GLU A 58 6.34 8.72 -1.57
CA GLU A 58 5.02 8.13 -1.39
C GLU A 58 4.73 7.77 0.08
N ASP A 59 5.74 7.33 0.83
CA ASP A 59 5.59 7.04 2.25
C ASP A 59 5.34 8.34 3.03
N ILE A 60 5.96 9.45 2.62
CA ILE A 60 5.73 10.78 3.20
C ILE A 60 4.29 11.26 2.94
N LYS A 61 3.76 11.03 1.74
CA LYS A 61 2.39 11.43 1.35
C LYS A 61 1.30 10.51 1.91
N ARG A 62 1.66 9.33 2.43
CA ARG A 62 0.70 8.32 2.89
C ARG A 62 -0.26 8.81 3.99
N PRO A 63 0.16 9.57 5.01
CA PRO A 63 -0.76 10.12 6.01
C PRO A 63 -1.85 11.01 5.40
N ASP A 64 -1.51 11.82 4.41
CA ASP A 64 -2.47 12.71 3.75
C ASP A 64 -3.47 11.92 2.90
N SER A 65 -3.01 10.88 2.20
CA SER A 65 -3.90 9.96 1.48
C SER A 65 -4.88 9.23 2.41
N ILE A 66 -4.44 8.85 3.61
CA ILE A 66 -5.31 8.21 4.61
C ILE A 66 -6.35 9.20 5.12
N ARG A 67 -5.95 10.45 5.45
CA ARG A 67 -6.87 11.50 5.88
C ARG A 67 -7.92 11.80 4.80
N ALA A 68 -7.48 11.95 3.55
CA ALA A 68 -8.36 12.15 2.41
C ALA A 68 -9.37 11.00 2.23
N SER A 69 -8.94 9.74 2.46
CA SER A 69 -9.83 8.59 2.42
C SER A 69 -10.85 8.59 3.55
N ILE A 70 -10.46 8.98 4.76
CA ILE A 70 -11.37 9.10 5.90
C ILE A 70 -12.41 10.19 5.64
N GLU A 71 -12.00 11.35 5.13
CA GLU A 71 -12.88 12.47 4.81
C GLU A 71 -13.84 12.11 3.68
N SER A 72 -13.34 11.51 2.61
CA SER A 72 -14.14 10.97 1.51
C SER A 72 -15.19 9.97 1.99
N ASN A 73 -14.82 9.03 2.88
CA ASN A 73 -15.77 8.06 3.42
C ASN A 73 -16.89 8.69 4.27
N LYS A 74 -16.60 9.76 5.00
CA LYS A 74 -17.64 10.50 5.75
C LYS A 74 -18.65 11.17 4.83
N THR A 75 -18.24 11.56 3.63
CA THR A 75 -19.14 12.21 2.67
C THR A 75 -20.04 11.24 1.94
N ILE A 76 -19.75 9.93 1.93
CA ILE A 76 -20.59 8.90 1.27
C ILE A 76 -22.03 8.94 1.79
N GLU A 77 -22.21 9.13 3.09
CA GLU A 77 -23.52 9.13 3.76
C GLU A 77 -24.43 10.30 3.28
N ASN A 78 -23.85 11.31 2.66
CA ASN A 78 -24.56 12.48 2.14
C ASN A 78 -25.14 12.27 0.73
N TYR A 79 -24.87 11.12 0.10
CA TYR A 79 -25.32 10.84 -1.28
C TYR A 79 -26.39 9.77 -1.32
N SER A 80 -27.39 9.94 -2.20
CA SER A 80 -28.51 9.02 -2.36
C SER A 80 -28.09 7.69 -2.97
N ASN A 81 -27.03 7.70 -3.79
CA ASN A 81 -26.48 6.50 -4.39
C ASN A 81 -24.97 6.63 -4.61
N TYR A 82 -24.32 5.47 -4.74
CA TYR A 82 -22.88 5.38 -4.86
C TYR A 82 -22.32 6.02 -6.15
N ASN A 83 -23.07 6.00 -7.24
CA ASN A 83 -22.63 6.60 -8.51
C ASN A 83 -22.59 8.13 -8.43
N GLU A 84 -23.53 8.75 -7.71
CA GLU A 84 -23.50 10.20 -7.46
C GLU A 84 -22.29 10.58 -6.62
N TYR A 85 -22.00 9.79 -5.59
CA TYR A 85 -20.78 9.97 -4.80
C TYR A 85 -19.52 9.87 -5.68
N LEU A 86 -19.39 8.84 -6.52
CA LEU A 86 -18.23 8.68 -7.41
C LEU A 86 -18.06 9.87 -8.36
N LYS A 87 -19.15 10.35 -8.97
CA LYS A 87 -19.14 11.55 -9.81
C LYS A 87 -18.65 12.79 -9.05
N SER A 88 -19.08 12.92 -7.79
CA SER A 88 -18.70 14.04 -6.93
C SER A 88 -17.22 14.07 -6.55
N LEU A 89 -16.49 12.96 -6.72
CA LEU A 89 -15.06 12.89 -6.46
C LEU A 89 -14.22 13.62 -7.53
N GLU A 90 -14.79 13.86 -8.72
CA GLU A 90 -14.08 14.52 -9.82
C GLU A 90 -12.75 13.83 -10.17
N MET A 91 -12.79 12.49 -10.17
CA MET A 91 -11.59 11.69 -10.37
C MET A 91 -10.97 11.92 -11.74
N LYS A 92 -9.63 12.03 -11.75
CA LYS A 92 -8.80 12.09 -12.96
C LYS A 92 -7.74 11.02 -12.86
N ALA A 93 -7.76 10.08 -13.82
CA ALA A 93 -6.73 9.05 -13.95
C ALA A 93 -5.80 9.41 -15.12
N GLU A 94 -4.50 9.23 -14.91
CA GLU A 94 -3.49 9.36 -15.94
C GLU A 94 -2.73 8.06 -16.08
N ILE A 95 -2.67 7.51 -17.29
CA ILE A 95 -1.98 6.25 -17.60
C ILE A 95 -0.73 6.58 -18.39
N LYS A 96 0.42 6.06 -17.95
CA LYS A 96 1.73 6.28 -18.58
C LYS A 96 2.54 5.00 -18.63
N GLU A 97 3.38 4.89 -19.64
CA GLU A 97 4.46 3.91 -19.62
C GLU A 97 5.43 4.18 -18.48
N VAL A 98 6.02 3.10 -17.97
CA VAL A 98 7.02 3.21 -16.90
C VAL A 98 8.30 3.83 -17.44
N ASP A 99 8.72 4.91 -16.81
CA ASP A 99 9.97 5.61 -17.09
C ASP A 99 10.96 5.51 -15.90
N LYS A 100 12.11 6.15 -16.01
CA LYS A 100 13.14 6.16 -14.97
C LYS A 100 12.66 6.78 -13.63
N PHE A 101 11.65 7.66 -13.66
CA PHE A 101 11.13 8.33 -12.46
C PHE A 101 10.03 7.51 -11.77
N SER A 102 9.24 6.77 -12.55
CA SER A 102 8.13 5.95 -12.05
C SER A 102 8.56 4.50 -11.72
N LYS A 103 9.74 4.06 -12.21
CA LYS A 103 10.24 2.70 -12.06
C LYS A 103 10.26 2.20 -10.60
N ASP A 104 10.84 2.96 -9.70
CA ASP A 104 10.98 2.53 -8.30
C ASP A 104 9.61 2.38 -7.64
N ARG A 105 8.70 3.29 -7.94
CA ARG A 105 7.32 3.21 -7.43
C ARG A 105 6.55 2.06 -8.06
N PHE A 106 6.74 1.79 -9.33
CA PHE A 106 6.16 0.64 -10.04
C PHE A 106 6.58 -0.67 -9.37
N ILE A 107 7.88 -0.88 -9.14
CA ILE A 107 8.44 -2.06 -8.48
C ILE A 107 7.91 -2.18 -7.05
N GLN A 108 7.92 -1.08 -6.31
CA GLN A 108 7.41 -1.04 -4.95
C GLN A 108 5.93 -1.45 -4.88
N LEU A 109 5.11 -0.95 -5.82
CA LEU A 109 3.68 -1.25 -5.82
C LEU A 109 3.43 -2.73 -6.09
N ILE A 110 4.10 -3.34 -7.07
CA ILE A 110 4.00 -4.77 -7.37
C ILE A 110 4.43 -5.60 -6.16
N ASN A 111 5.59 -5.29 -5.57
CA ASN A 111 6.17 -6.13 -4.52
C ASN A 111 5.50 -5.99 -3.15
N LYS A 112 4.90 -4.82 -2.85
CA LYS A 112 4.23 -4.56 -1.56
C LYS A 112 2.71 -4.81 -1.60
N THR A 113 2.10 -4.96 -2.78
CA THR A 113 0.65 -5.17 -2.88
C THR A 113 0.31 -6.65 -2.79
N ASN A 114 -0.46 -7.02 -1.77
CA ASN A 114 -0.92 -8.40 -1.57
C ASN A 114 -2.43 -8.56 -1.84
N GLN A 115 -3.25 -7.52 -1.63
CA GLN A 115 -4.72 -7.63 -1.69
C GLN A 115 -5.29 -7.53 -3.10
N PHE A 116 -4.72 -6.69 -3.96
CA PHE A 116 -5.05 -6.56 -5.37
C PHE A 116 -3.83 -6.87 -6.22
N ASN A 117 -3.36 -8.08 -6.10
CA ASN A 117 -2.36 -8.68 -6.97
C ASN A 117 -2.94 -10.02 -7.42
N LEU A 118 -3.37 -10.09 -8.68
CA LEU A 118 -4.06 -11.26 -9.21
C LEU A 118 -3.18 -12.51 -9.25
N THR A 119 -1.88 -12.36 -9.42
CA THR A 119 -0.94 -13.48 -9.59
C THR A 119 -0.08 -13.71 -8.35
N LEU A 120 0.00 -12.72 -7.44
CA LEU A 120 0.94 -12.68 -6.30
C LEU A 120 2.42 -12.78 -6.71
N GLU A 121 2.71 -12.68 -8.01
CA GLU A 121 4.08 -12.65 -8.50
C GLU A 121 4.81 -11.42 -8.01
N LYS A 122 6.03 -11.64 -7.54
CA LYS A 122 6.98 -10.58 -7.21
C LYS A 122 8.02 -10.52 -8.31
N VAL A 123 8.32 -9.32 -8.77
CA VAL A 123 9.17 -9.14 -9.93
C VAL A 123 10.50 -8.51 -9.52
N ASN A 124 11.59 -9.11 -9.96
CA ASN A 124 12.92 -8.53 -9.82
C ASN A 124 13.32 -7.90 -11.17
N PHE A 125 13.38 -6.58 -11.21
CA PHE A 125 13.56 -5.80 -12.43
C PHE A 125 15.01 -5.37 -12.67
N ASN A 126 15.98 -6.25 -12.49
CA ASN A 126 17.39 -5.90 -12.74
C ASN A 126 17.64 -5.44 -14.19
N ASN A 127 16.85 -5.93 -15.17
CA ASN A 127 16.98 -5.63 -16.61
C ASN A 127 15.71 -5.00 -17.20
N PHE A 128 15.01 -4.20 -16.44
CA PHE A 128 13.75 -3.56 -16.85
C PHE A 128 13.98 -2.15 -17.44
N PRO A 129 13.25 -1.75 -18.50
CA PRO A 129 12.32 -2.54 -19.31
C PRO A 129 13.03 -3.36 -20.38
N ALA A 130 12.50 -4.57 -20.67
CA ALA A 130 12.91 -5.35 -21.84
C ALA A 130 12.09 -4.94 -23.08
N ASN A 131 12.64 -5.10 -24.29
CA ASN A 131 12.02 -4.61 -25.53
C ASN A 131 10.67 -5.27 -25.88
N ASP A 132 10.35 -6.40 -25.26
CA ASP A 132 9.13 -7.20 -25.48
C ASP A 132 8.15 -7.12 -24.30
N THR A 133 8.27 -6.10 -23.47
CA THR A 133 7.43 -5.96 -22.28
C THR A 133 6.55 -4.72 -22.31
N LEU A 134 5.32 -4.87 -21.84
CA LEU A 134 4.43 -3.77 -21.49
C LEU A 134 4.58 -3.47 -20.00
N ALA A 135 4.87 -2.23 -19.66
CA ALA A 135 4.88 -1.77 -18.28
C ALA A 135 4.23 -0.41 -18.19
N MET A 136 3.12 -0.35 -17.48
CA MET A 136 2.31 0.87 -17.35
C MET A 136 1.96 1.16 -15.90
N THR A 137 1.80 2.42 -15.59
CA THR A 137 1.30 2.91 -14.31
C THR A 137 0.05 3.74 -14.54
N ALA A 138 -0.86 3.71 -13.56
CA ALA A 138 -1.95 4.66 -13.48
C ALA A 138 -1.82 5.49 -12.20
N SER A 139 -1.85 6.81 -12.32
CA SER A 139 -1.98 7.74 -11.22
C SER A 139 -3.42 8.23 -11.11
N LEU A 140 -3.82 8.61 -9.90
CA LEU A 140 -5.16 9.11 -9.61
C LEU A 140 -5.09 10.38 -8.79
N THR A 141 -5.90 11.36 -9.19
CA THR A 141 -6.24 12.52 -8.37
C THR A 141 -7.75 12.62 -8.20
N ASP A 142 -8.20 13.07 -7.05
CA ASP A 142 -9.59 13.41 -6.81
C ASP A 142 -9.67 14.76 -6.06
N LYS A 143 -10.87 15.25 -5.78
CA LYS A 143 -11.06 16.52 -5.08
C LYS A 143 -10.46 16.60 -3.68
N PHE A 144 -10.13 15.44 -3.07
CA PHE A 144 -9.57 15.38 -1.72
C PHE A 144 -8.06 15.28 -1.71
N SER A 145 -7.45 14.63 -2.72
CA SER A 145 -6.01 14.37 -2.72
C SER A 145 -5.45 13.97 -4.09
N ASP A 146 -4.14 14.17 -4.24
CA ASP A 146 -3.32 13.47 -5.23
C ASP A 146 -2.85 12.14 -4.60
N HIS A 147 -3.38 11.03 -5.12
CA HIS A 147 -3.06 9.68 -4.65
C HIS A 147 -1.76 9.12 -5.25
N GLY A 148 -1.17 9.84 -6.22
CA GLY A 148 0.01 9.40 -6.95
C GLY A 148 -0.23 8.14 -7.78
N ILE A 149 0.80 7.34 -8.00
CA ILE A 149 0.70 6.08 -8.73
C ILE A 149 -0.01 5.04 -7.86
N VAL A 150 -1.19 4.60 -8.34
CA VAL A 150 -2.10 3.72 -7.61
C VAL A 150 -2.30 2.36 -8.27
N SER A 151 -1.95 2.21 -9.55
CA SER A 151 -2.01 0.94 -10.26
C SER A 151 -0.76 0.72 -11.09
N ALA A 152 -0.39 -0.54 -11.29
CA ALA A 152 0.72 -0.98 -12.11
C ALA A 152 0.33 -2.25 -12.87
N ILE A 153 0.64 -2.27 -14.17
CA ILE A 153 0.45 -3.42 -15.06
C ILE A 153 1.80 -3.77 -15.66
N TYR A 154 2.12 -5.07 -15.63
CA TYR A 154 3.28 -5.64 -16.29
C TYR A 154 2.86 -6.86 -17.09
N GLY A 155 3.34 -6.93 -18.34
CA GLY A 155 3.04 -8.02 -19.24
C GLY A 155 4.09 -8.22 -20.32
N LYS A 156 3.97 -9.35 -21.04
CA LYS A 156 4.78 -9.67 -22.21
C LYS A 156 3.99 -9.45 -23.48
N ILE A 157 4.60 -8.77 -24.45
CA ILE A 157 4.05 -8.58 -25.80
C ILE A 157 4.36 -9.85 -26.57
N LYS A 158 3.33 -10.62 -26.94
CA LYS A 158 3.48 -11.84 -27.78
C LYS A 158 3.41 -11.52 -29.26
N SER A 159 2.57 -10.59 -29.63
CA SER A 159 2.37 -10.16 -31.01
C SER A 159 1.77 -8.75 -31.05
N ASN A 160 1.54 -8.21 -32.25
CA ASN A 160 0.89 -6.90 -32.41
C ASN A 160 -0.55 -6.83 -31.87
N SER A 161 -1.16 -7.96 -31.55
CA SER A 161 -2.56 -8.07 -31.11
C SER A 161 -2.73 -8.82 -29.77
N GLU A 162 -1.65 -9.31 -29.18
CA GLU A 162 -1.71 -10.16 -27.99
C GLU A 162 -0.67 -9.78 -26.96
N ILE A 163 -1.11 -9.57 -25.73
CA ILE A 163 -0.28 -9.26 -24.56
C ILE A 163 -0.68 -10.21 -23.43
N ASP A 164 0.30 -10.92 -22.88
CA ASP A 164 0.13 -11.66 -21.64
C ASP A 164 0.32 -10.72 -20.45
N ILE A 165 -0.70 -10.50 -19.67
CA ILE A 165 -0.59 -9.72 -18.42
C ILE A 165 -0.12 -10.65 -17.30
N ASN A 166 1.13 -10.49 -16.89
CA ASN A 166 1.73 -11.25 -15.80
C ASN A 166 1.34 -10.72 -14.43
N VAL A 167 1.29 -9.39 -14.29
CA VAL A 167 0.97 -8.74 -13.02
C VAL A 167 0.06 -7.55 -13.26
N TRP A 168 -0.99 -7.46 -12.48
CA TRP A 168 -1.81 -6.26 -12.36
C TRP A 168 -2.13 -6.03 -10.89
N VAL A 169 -1.71 -4.90 -10.38
CA VAL A 169 -1.86 -4.53 -8.99
C VAL A 169 -2.52 -3.17 -8.83
N MET A 170 -3.24 -3.00 -7.73
CA MET A 170 -3.84 -1.75 -7.35
C MET A 170 -3.64 -1.47 -5.86
N SER A 171 -3.34 -0.22 -5.53
CA SER A 171 -3.17 0.24 -4.16
C SER A 171 -4.50 0.22 -3.39
N CYS A 172 -4.47 -0.24 -2.15
CA CYS A 172 -5.65 -0.19 -1.27
C CYS A 172 -6.14 1.24 -0.96
N ARG A 173 -5.33 2.27 -1.24
CA ARG A 173 -5.71 3.69 -1.05
C ARG A 173 -6.91 4.11 -1.89
N VAL A 174 -7.12 3.44 -3.01
CA VAL A 174 -8.20 3.76 -3.96
C VAL A 174 -9.34 2.74 -3.93
N PHE A 175 -9.39 1.94 -2.88
CA PHE A 175 -10.55 1.10 -2.62
C PHE A 175 -11.83 1.91 -2.64
N LYS A 176 -12.90 1.32 -3.18
CA LYS A 176 -14.21 1.95 -3.33
C LYS A 176 -14.23 3.17 -4.28
N ARG A 177 -13.25 3.31 -5.19
CA ARG A 177 -13.28 4.36 -6.22
C ARG A 177 -13.59 3.83 -7.62
N THR A 178 -13.79 2.51 -7.78
CA THR A 178 -14.13 1.85 -9.06
C THR A 178 -13.30 2.36 -10.24
N LEU A 179 -11.98 2.17 -10.13
CA LEU A 179 -11.03 2.46 -11.22
C LEU A 179 -10.96 1.29 -12.18
#